data_27e2d6c1d9744818a6d15ff0e52f39cb
#
_entry.id   27e2d6c1d9744818a6d15ff0e52f39cb
#
_cell.length_a   1.000
_cell.length_b   1.000
_cell.length_c   1.000
_cell.angle_alpha   90.00
_cell.angle_beta   90.00
_cell.angle_gamma   90.00
#
_symmetry.space_group_name_H-M   'P 1'
#
loop_
_entity.id
_entity.type
_entity.pdbx_description
1 polymer ?
#
loop_
_entity_poly.entity_id
_entity_poly.type
_entity_poly.pdbx_seq_one_letter_code
_entity_poly.pdbx_strand_id
1 'polypeptide(L)'
;MLIHNAHFWLKKDLSAEDRATFESEVKRLAQISYLERGFAGKPAPTEERPVTDHSFDYATSLHFKTLADHEFYQKECKDHARFVSICKTFFERVIVYDVSPLS
;
A
#
# COMPACT_ATOMS: atom_id res chain seq x y z
N MET A 1 5.19 -15.93 -7.79
CA MET A 1 5.13 -14.48 -7.51
C MET A 1 3.74 -14.08 -7.07
N LEU A 2 3.65 -13.12 -6.16
CA LEU A 2 2.40 -12.53 -5.73
C LEU A 2 2.55 -11.01 -5.77
N ILE A 3 1.57 -10.32 -6.33
CA ILE A 3 1.55 -8.86 -6.39
C ILE A 3 0.45 -8.38 -5.46
N HIS A 4 0.86 -7.69 -4.39
CA HIS A 4 -0.02 -7.20 -3.34
C HIS A 4 -0.26 -5.71 -3.59
N ASN A 5 -1.45 -5.38 -4.07
CA ASN A 5 -1.82 -4.00 -4.37
C ASN A 5 -2.79 -3.51 -3.30
N ALA A 6 -2.39 -2.50 -2.55
CA ALA A 6 -3.23 -1.91 -1.52
C ALA A 6 -3.53 -0.45 -1.88
N HIS A 7 -4.79 -0.06 -1.75
CA HIS A 7 -5.24 1.31 -2.01
C HIS A 7 -5.83 1.85 -0.72
N PHE A 8 -5.44 3.07 -0.35
CA PHE A 8 -5.82 3.68 0.93
C PHE A 8 -6.58 4.98 0.70
N TRP A 9 -7.69 5.11 1.42
CA TRP A 9 -8.45 6.36 1.50
C TRP A 9 -8.26 6.92 2.90
N LEU A 10 -7.65 8.10 3.00
CA LEU A 10 -7.39 8.73 4.28
C LEU A 10 -8.64 9.42 4.80
N LYS A 11 -8.71 9.57 6.12
CA LYS A 11 -9.76 10.35 6.75
C LYS A 11 -9.69 11.79 6.25
N LYS A 12 -10.84 12.38 5.96
CA LYS A 12 -10.92 13.71 5.34
C LYS A 12 -10.43 14.82 6.26
N ASP A 13 -10.58 14.63 7.57
CA ASP A 13 -10.15 15.60 8.57
C ASP A 13 -8.71 15.39 9.06
N LEU A 14 -7.96 14.52 8.39
CA LEU A 14 -6.59 14.23 8.77
C LEU A 14 -5.72 15.47 8.62
N SER A 15 -4.87 15.74 9.62
CA SER A 15 -3.95 16.87 9.58
C SER A 15 -2.91 16.72 8.48
N ALA A 16 -2.32 17.84 8.04
CA ALA A 16 -1.23 17.81 7.07
C ALA A 16 -0.03 17.03 7.61
N GLU A 17 0.23 17.13 8.92
CA GLU A 17 1.31 16.38 9.56
C GLU A 17 1.08 14.88 9.49
N ASP A 18 -0.14 14.42 9.79
CA ASP A 18 -0.46 13.00 9.73
C ASP A 18 -0.45 12.48 8.29
N ARG A 19 -0.89 13.30 7.32
CA ARG A 19 -0.77 12.93 5.91
C ARG A 19 0.68 12.74 5.51
N ALA A 20 1.57 13.63 5.94
CA ALA A 20 3.00 13.52 5.65
C ALA A 20 3.59 12.26 6.30
N THR A 21 3.16 11.93 7.51
CA THR A 21 3.57 10.70 8.20
C THR A 21 3.12 9.48 7.41
N PHE A 22 1.87 9.46 6.95
CA PHE A 22 1.35 8.36 6.15
C PHE A 22 2.17 8.18 4.87
N GLU A 23 2.43 9.27 4.15
CA GLU A 23 3.22 9.21 2.92
C GLU A 23 4.62 8.66 3.17
N SER A 24 5.26 9.09 4.25
CA SER A 24 6.57 8.58 4.64
C SER A 24 6.53 7.07 4.92
N GLU A 25 5.49 6.61 5.62
CA GLU A 25 5.38 5.20 6.00
C GLU A 25 5.04 4.29 4.81
N VAL A 26 4.24 4.73 3.85
CA VAL A 26 4.00 3.91 2.65
C VAL A 26 5.25 3.83 1.78
N LYS A 27 6.03 4.91 1.70
CA LYS A 27 7.33 4.87 1.01
C LYS A 27 8.25 3.84 1.67
N ARG A 28 8.26 3.80 2.98
CA ARG A 28 9.06 2.85 3.75
C ARG A 28 8.66 1.41 3.45
N LEU A 29 7.35 1.12 3.38
CA LEU A 29 6.87 -0.21 3.03
C LEU A 29 7.38 -0.66 1.66
N ALA A 30 7.40 0.25 0.69
CA ALA A 30 7.83 -0.06 -0.66
C ALA A 30 9.33 -0.36 -0.77
N GLN A 31 10.10 -0.09 0.29
CA GLN A 31 11.55 -0.26 0.32
C GLN A 31 12.01 -1.45 1.17
N ILE A 32 11.09 -2.28 1.64
CA ILE A 32 11.44 -3.47 2.44
C ILE A 32 12.35 -4.37 1.62
N SER A 33 13.47 -4.78 2.22
CA SER A 33 14.58 -5.42 1.50
C SER A 33 14.26 -6.76 0.84
N TYR A 34 13.30 -7.53 1.39
CA TYR A 34 12.99 -8.84 0.84
C TYR A 34 11.89 -8.83 -0.24
N LEU A 35 11.41 -7.65 -0.63
CA LEU A 35 10.50 -7.53 -1.76
C LEU A 35 11.26 -7.75 -3.07
N GLU A 36 10.63 -8.41 -4.02
CA GLU A 36 11.14 -8.46 -5.39
C GLU A 36 11.13 -7.06 -6.00
N ARG A 37 10.02 -6.32 -5.81
CA ARG A 37 9.86 -4.93 -6.20
C ARG A 37 8.84 -4.28 -5.29
N GLY A 38 8.95 -2.96 -5.10
CA GLY A 38 7.99 -2.21 -4.34
C GLY A 38 7.76 -0.83 -4.92
N PHE A 39 6.48 -0.42 -4.95
CA PHE A 39 6.08 0.91 -5.38
C PHE A 39 5.10 1.50 -4.39
N ALA A 40 5.21 2.81 -4.18
CA ALA A 40 4.21 3.59 -3.47
C ALA A 40 3.90 4.82 -4.30
N GLY A 41 2.64 5.23 -4.33
CA GLY A 41 2.27 6.36 -5.17
C GLY A 41 0.91 6.93 -4.84
N LYS A 42 0.53 7.90 -5.66
CA LYS A 42 -0.76 8.59 -5.65
C LYS A 42 -1.49 8.29 -6.95
N PRO A 43 -2.79 8.65 -7.06
CA PRO A 43 -3.47 8.54 -8.33
C PRO A 43 -2.69 9.26 -9.43
N ALA A 44 -2.47 8.57 -10.55
CA ALA A 44 -1.80 9.17 -11.69
C ALA A 44 -2.77 10.12 -12.41
N PRO A 45 -2.28 11.22 -13.03
CA PRO A 45 -3.14 12.18 -13.71
C PRO A 45 -3.55 11.69 -15.10
N THR A 46 -4.14 10.51 -15.16
CA THR A 46 -4.62 9.93 -16.41
C THR A 46 -6.04 10.39 -16.69
N GLU A 47 -6.47 10.23 -17.94
CA GLU A 47 -7.82 10.60 -18.35
C GLU A 47 -8.87 9.88 -17.50
N GLU A 48 -9.87 10.62 -17.04
CA GLU A 48 -10.96 10.06 -16.28
C GLU A 48 -11.90 9.29 -17.20
N ARG A 49 -12.14 8.02 -16.88
CA ARG A 49 -13.00 7.12 -17.65
C ARG A 49 -13.93 6.41 -16.69
N PRO A 50 -15.06 5.85 -17.17
CA PRO A 50 -15.97 5.12 -16.26
C PRO A 50 -15.31 3.98 -15.48
N VAL A 51 -14.23 3.39 -16.01
CA VAL A 51 -13.51 2.28 -15.37
C VAL A 51 -12.31 2.75 -14.55
N THR A 52 -11.99 4.04 -14.55
CA THR A 52 -10.82 4.58 -13.85
C THR A 52 -11.27 5.21 -12.54
N ASP A 53 -10.73 4.71 -11.45
CA ASP A 53 -11.04 5.22 -10.12
C ASP A 53 -9.79 5.89 -9.53
N HIS A 54 -9.83 7.22 -9.45
CA HIS A 54 -8.76 8.04 -8.86
C HIS A 54 -9.11 8.48 -7.44
N SER A 55 -10.11 7.86 -6.81
CA SER A 55 -10.60 8.34 -5.52
C SER A 55 -9.71 8.03 -4.32
N PHE A 56 -8.77 7.10 -4.47
CA PHE A 56 -7.85 6.77 -3.37
C PHE A 56 -6.80 7.87 -3.17
N ASP A 57 -6.21 7.92 -1.97
CA ASP A 57 -5.18 8.90 -1.65
C ASP A 57 -3.77 8.36 -1.92
N TYR A 58 -3.51 7.11 -1.53
CA TYR A 58 -2.22 6.46 -1.72
C TYR A 58 -2.42 5.00 -2.08
N ALA A 59 -1.43 4.46 -2.78
CA ALA A 59 -1.42 3.04 -3.11
C ALA A 59 -0.02 2.48 -2.97
N THR A 60 0.05 1.19 -2.65
CA THR A 60 1.30 0.43 -2.71
C THR A 60 1.10 -0.75 -3.64
N SER A 61 2.17 -1.12 -4.34
CA SER A 61 2.23 -2.35 -5.10
C SER A 61 3.50 -3.07 -4.68
N LEU A 62 3.33 -4.15 -3.92
CA LEU A 62 4.43 -4.90 -3.34
C LEU A 62 4.50 -6.27 -4.00
N HIS A 63 5.64 -6.55 -4.63
CA HIS A 63 5.84 -7.81 -5.36
C HIS A 63 6.63 -8.77 -4.50
N PHE A 64 6.03 -9.90 -4.19
CA PHE A 64 6.65 -10.96 -3.40
C PHE A 64 7.04 -12.11 -4.31
N LYS A 65 8.21 -12.68 -4.08
CA LYS A 65 8.70 -13.79 -4.88
C LYS A 65 7.82 -15.03 -4.68
N THR A 66 7.34 -15.25 -3.45
CA THR A 66 6.55 -16.41 -3.07
C THR A 66 5.39 -16.02 -2.19
N LEU A 67 4.40 -16.92 -2.11
CA LEU A 67 3.29 -16.77 -1.16
C LEU A 67 3.81 -16.79 0.29
N ALA A 68 4.85 -17.56 0.57
CA ALA A 68 5.43 -17.62 1.90
C ALA A 68 6.01 -16.27 2.33
N ASP A 69 6.65 -15.55 1.41
CA ASP A 69 7.18 -14.21 1.69
C ASP A 69 6.06 -13.22 2.00
N HIS A 70 4.95 -13.31 1.28
CA HIS A 70 3.77 -12.48 1.54
C HIS A 70 3.18 -12.81 2.89
N GLU A 71 3.09 -14.09 3.24
CA GLU A 71 2.57 -14.53 4.53
C GLU A 71 3.43 -14.00 5.69
N PHE A 72 4.75 -14.05 5.52
CA PHE A 72 5.68 -13.46 6.47
C PHE A 72 5.43 -11.96 6.63
N TYR A 73 5.24 -11.25 5.51
CA TYR A 73 4.93 -9.82 5.52
C TYR A 73 3.67 -9.54 6.35
N GLN A 74 2.61 -10.30 6.14
CA GLN A 74 1.35 -10.08 6.82
C GLN A 74 1.40 -10.39 8.32
N LYS A 75 2.13 -11.44 8.71
CA LYS A 75 2.04 -11.99 10.06
C LYS A 75 3.24 -11.67 10.95
N GLU A 76 4.43 -11.54 10.38
CA GLU A 76 5.68 -11.47 11.16
C GLU A 76 6.58 -10.28 10.84
N CYS A 77 6.33 -9.58 9.75
CA CYS A 77 7.20 -8.48 9.34
C CYS A 77 7.08 -7.30 10.30
N LYS A 78 8.21 -6.91 10.88
CA LYS A 78 8.26 -5.78 11.81
C LYS A 78 7.94 -4.45 11.13
N ASP A 79 8.35 -4.29 9.86
CA ASP A 79 8.05 -3.06 9.10
C ASP A 79 6.56 -2.92 8.84
N HIS A 80 5.88 -4.02 8.51
CA HIS A 80 4.43 -4.00 8.33
C HIS A 80 3.72 -3.72 9.65
N ALA A 81 4.16 -4.36 10.74
CA ALA A 81 3.59 -4.13 12.07
C ALA A 81 3.75 -2.66 12.49
N ARG A 82 4.90 -2.07 12.20
CA ARG A 82 5.16 -0.65 12.44
C ARG A 82 4.18 0.23 11.66
N PHE A 83 4.01 -0.06 10.37
CA PHE A 83 3.06 0.68 9.54
C PHE A 83 1.65 0.64 10.12
N VAL A 84 1.18 -0.55 10.47
CA VAL A 84 -0.15 -0.72 11.05
C VAL A 84 -0.26 0.07 12.36
N SER A 85 0.74 -0.03 13.23
CA SER A 85 0.74 0.66 14.52
C SER A 85 0.64 2.19 14.37
N ILE A 86 1.39 2.76 13.43
CA ILE A 86 1.43 4.21 13.23
C ILE A 86 0.20 4.71 12.46
N CYS A 87 -0.22 3.98 11.44
CA CYS A 87 -1.13 4.48 10.42
C CYS A 87 -2.57 3.97 10.51
N LYS A 88 -2.85 2.97 11.34
CA LYS A 88 -4.20 2.33 11.35
C LYS A 88 -5.35 3.31 11.63
N THR A 89 -5.08 4.43 12.30
CA THR A 89 -6.11 5.43 12.60
C THR A 89 -6.19 6.53 11.54
N PHE A 90 -5.31 6.52 10.55
CA PHE A 90 -5.25 7.58 9.54
C PHE A 90 -6.15 7.32 8.35
N PHE A 91 -6.43 6.06 8.00
CA PHE A 91 -7.26 5.77 6.84
C PHE A 91 -8.65 5.30 7.27
N GLU A 92 -9.64 5.64 6.46
CA GLU A 92 -11.02 5.22 6.69
C GLU A 92 -11.40 4.01 5.85
N ARG A 93 -10.59 3.68 4.83
CA ARG A 93 -10.86 2.57 3.94
C ARG A 93 -9.56 2.07 3.35
N VAL A 94 -9.45 0.77 3.19
CA VAL A 94 -8.37 0.13 2.45
C VAL A 94 -8.96 -1.00 1.61
N ILE A 95 -8.48 -1.12 0.38
CA ILE A 95 -8.83 -2.24 -0.48
C ILE A 95 -7.54 -2.88 -0.94
N VAL A 96 -7.47 -4.20 -0.84
CA VAL A 96 -6.32 -4.99 -1.26
C VAL A 96 -6.73 -5.89 -2.41
N TYR A 97 -5.92 -5.87 -3.47
CA TYR A 97 -6.05 -6.82 -4.58
C TYR A 97 -4.74 -7.61 -4.65
N ASP A 98 -4.83 -8.87 -4.31
CA ASP A 98 -3.70 -9.79 -4.40
C ASP A 98 -3.80 -10.54 -5.72
N VAL A 99 -2.76 -10.43 -6.55
CA VAL A 99 -2.76 -10.95 -7.91
C VAL A 99 -1.63 -11.95 -8.08
N SER A 100 -1.96 -13.09 -8.67
CA SER A 100 -0.95 -14.05 -9.11
C SER A 100 -0.82 -13.95 -10.62
N PRO A 101 0.39 -13.86 -11.16
CA PRO A 101 0.57 -13.84 -12.63
C PRO A 101 0.00 -15.10 -13.29
N LEU A 102 -0.54 -14.93 -14.50
CA LEU A 102 -0.94 -16.07 -15.30
C LEU A 102 0.32 -16.79 -15.81
N SER A 103 0.26 -18.09 -15.81
CA SER A 103 1.39 -18.91 -16.25
C SER A 103 1.40 -19.13 -17.76
#